data_fbb1dfe3d1931c5a6c43f0b65c0a8e93
#
_entry.id   fbb1dfe3d1931c5a6c43f0b65c0a8e93
#
_cell.length_a   1.000
_cell.length_b   1.000
_cell.length_c   1.000
_cell.angle_alpha   90.00
_cell.angle_beta   90.00
_cell.angle_gamma   90.00
#
_symmetry.space_group_name_H-M   'P 1'
#
loop_
_entity.id
_entity.type
_entity.pdbx_description
1 polymer ?
#
loop_
_entity_poly.entity_id
_entity_poly.type
_entity_poly.pdbx_seq_one_letter_code
_entity_poly.pdbx_strand_id
1 'polypeptide(L)'
;MRLLSLSLRGSYKGLKDQVFDFSYAQDNVFALIGLNGSGKSQLLELIGETFAYLERWQREEFKTKTSLGFGVTVHYQWDLRHDNDALLYPDMLITRDGIVELKVTIELNGDVVLSIRNADEWRTLEAGEHQFPIPVVVGYASGLNENLQRSFMKNAVQHFEVRRV
;
A
#
# COMPACT_ATOMS: atom_id res chain seq x y z
N MET A 1 -11.27 -1.41 2.39
CA MET A 1 -10.26 -0.34 2.26
C MET A 1 -10.66 0.66 1.19
N ARG A 2 -10.43 1.95 1.38
CA ARG A 2 -10.60 3.02 0.38
C ARG A 2 -9.28 3.76 0.22
N LEU A 3 -8.68 3.71 -0.97
CA LEU A 3 -7.48 4.49 -1.29
C LEU A 3 -7.87 5.97 -1.47
N LEU A 4 -7.17 6.88 -0.80
CA LEU A 4 -7.42 8.32 -0.87
C LEU A 4 -6.37 9.04 -1.72
N SER A 5 -5.09 8.69 -1.55
CA SER A 5 -4.03 9.22 -2.40
C SER A 5 -2.80 8.33 -2.40
N LEU A 6 -1.96 8.51 -3.43
CA LEU A 6 -0.62 7.95 -3.51
C LEU A 6 0.33 9.05 -3.98
N SER A 7 1.38 9.29 -3.20
CA SER A 7 2.42 10.27 -3.53
C SER A 7 3.72 9.55 -3.83
N LEU A 8 4.30 9.79 -5.01
CA LEU A 8 5.60 9.29 -5.43
C LEU A 8 6.65 10.38 -5.24
N ARG A 9 7.79 10.03 -4.62
CA ARG A 9 9.01 10.84 -4.54
C ARG A 9 10.13 10.13 -5.28
N GLY A 10 10.74 10.82 -6.23
CA GLY A 10 11.74 10.24 -7.12
C GLY A 10 11.14 9.75 -8.43
N SER A 11 11.60 8.62 -8.93
CA SER A 11 11.19 8.13 -10.25
C SER A 11 10.85 6.64 -10.22
N TYR A 12 9.73 6.29 -10.85
CA TYR A 12 9.27 4.92 -11.05
C TYR A 12 8.77 4.72 -12.49
N LYS A 13 9.51 3.95 -13.32
CA LYS A 13 9.12 3.58 -14.70
C LYS A 13 8.61 4.75 -15.54
N GLY A 14 9.20 5.93 -15.40
CA GLY A 14 8.80 7.14 -16.13
C GLY A 14 7.83 8.06 -15.39
N LEU A 15 7.17 7.60 -14.32
CA LEU A 15 6.50 8.49 -13.37
C LEU A 15 7.55 9.22 -12.55
N LYS A 16 7.32 10.49 -12.25
CA LYS A 16 8.23 11.34 -11.46
C LYS A 16 7.42 12.14 -10.47
N ASP A 17 8.01 12.43 -9.32
CA ASP A 17 7.51 13.31 -8.26
C ASP A 17 6.08 13.83 -8.44
N GLN A 18 5.08 13.03 -8.12
CA GLN A 18 3.69 13.41 -8.31
C GLN A 18 2.76 12.78 -7.28
N VAL A 19 1.60 13.41 -7.12
CA VAL A 19 0.53 12.95 -6.25
C VAL A 19 -0.66 12.51 -7.12
N PHE A 20 -1.14 11.31 -6.85
CA PHE A 20 -2.37 10.78 -7.41
C PHE A 20 -3.45 10.89 -6.34
N ASP A 21 -4.46 11.72 -6.59
CA ASP A 21 -5.58 11.94 -5.68
C ASP A 21 -6.80 11.13 -6.12
N PHE A 22 -7.31 10.30 -5.23
CA PHE A 22 -8.49 9.46 -5.42
C PHE A 22 -9.62 9.82 -4.44
N SER A 23 -9.44 10.87 -3.61
CA SER A 23 -10.35 11.22 -2.52
C SER A 23 -11.76 11.60 -2.99
N TYR A 24 -11.87 12.11 -4.22
CA TYR A 24 -13.14 12.54 -4.81
C TYR A 24 -14.01 11.42 -5.37
N ALA A 25 -13.50 10.18 -5.44
CA ALA A 25 -14.34 9.06 -5.84
C ALA A 25 -15.33 8.71 -4.71
N GLN A 26 -16.62 8.76 -5.01
CA GLN A 26 -17.68 8.46 -4.03
C GLN A 26 -17.73 6.96 -3.70
N ASP A 27 -17.44 6.12 -4.70
CA ASP A 27 -17.35 4.67 -4.55
C ASP A 27 -15.88 4.20 -4.50
N ASN A 28 -15.65 2.95 -4.07
CA ASN A 28 -14.30 2.36 -4.05
C ASN A 28 -13.84 1.89 -5.45
N VAL A 29 -14.35 2.50 -6.52
CA VAL A 29 -14.06 2.15 -7.91
C VAL A 29 -13.47 3.35 -8.62
N PHE A 30 -12.31 3.15 -9.26
CA PHE A 30 -11.64 4.16 -10.06
C PHE A 30 -11.46 3.67 -11.48
N ALA A 31 -11.74 4.54 -12.45
CA ALA A 31 -11.42 4.33 -13.84
C ALA A 31 -10.27 5.24 -14.27
N LEU A 32 -9.16 4.65 -14.70
CA LEU A 32 -8.02 5.38 -15.25
C LEU A 32 -8.20 5.54 -16.76
N ILE A 33 -8.48 6.77 -17.20
CA ILE A 33 -8.67 7.09 -18.61
C ILE A 33 -7.51 7.98 -19.08
N GLY A 34 -7.02 7.74 -20.26
CA GLY A 34 -5.94 8.54 -20.86
C GLY A 34 -5.33 7.88 -22.08
N LEU A 35 -4.51 8.60 -22.81
CA LEU A 35 -3.80 8.12 -23.99
C LEU A 35 -2.84 6.96 -23.66
N ASN A 36 -2.47 6.17 -24.67
CA ASN A 36 -1.42 5.17 -24.52
C ASN A 36 -0.10 5.87 -24.16
N GLY A 37 0.61 5.30 -23.19
CA GLY A 37 1.83 5.93 -22.66
C GLY A 37 1.62 6.98 -21.56
N SER A 38 0.39 7.29 -21.15
CA SER A 38 0.11 8.29 -20.09
C SER A 38 0.41 7.82 -18.66
N GLY A 39 1.01 6.65 -18.47
CA GLY A 39 1.40 6.18 -17.13
C GLY A 39 0.36 5.35 -16.38
N LYS A 40 -0.80 5.02 -16.96
CA LYS A 40 -1.86 4.25 -16.27
C LYS A 40 -1.38 2.90 -15.73
N SER A 41 -0.72 2.11 -16.56
CA SER A 41 -0.19 0.80 -16.16
C SER A 41 0.91 0.95 -15.12
N GLN A 42 1.77 1.94 -15.26
CA GLN A 42 2.83 2.25 -14.30
C GLN A 42 2.27 2.63 -12.92
N LEU A 43 1.15 3.38 -12.89
CA LEU A 43 0.47 3.70 -11.63
C LEU A 43 -0.11 2.44 -10.96
N LEU A 44 -0.75 1.55 -11.71
CA LEU A 44 -1.27 0.29 -11.17
C LEU A 44 -0.13 -0.61 -10.64
N GLU A 45 0.98 -0.68 -11.38
CA GLU A 45 2.17 -1.41 -10.94
C GLU A 45 2.79 -0.79 -9.68
N LEU A 46 2.84 0.55 -9.59
CA LEU A 46 3.34 1.26 -8.42
C LEU A 46 2.49 0.96 -7.18
N ILE A 47 1.17 0.96 -7.30
CA ILE A 47 0.25 0.58 -6.22
C ILE A 47 0.54 -0.86 -5.77
N GLY A 48 0.62 -1.79 -6.71
CA GLY A 48 0.91 -3.19 -6.43
C GLY A 48 2.27 -3.38 -5.74
N GLU A 49 3.32 -2.72 -6.24
CA GLU A 49 4.67 -2.82 -5.67
C GLU A 49 4.75 -2.20 -4.27
N THR A 50 4.04 -1.10 -4.04
CA THR A 50 3.95 -0.45 -2.72
C THR A 50 3.36 -1.42 -1.67
N PHE A 51 2.19 -1.98 -1.93
CA PHE A 51 1.55 -2.89 -0.97
C PHE A 51 2.29 -4.22 -0.85
N ALA A 52 2.87 -4.74 -1.92
CA ALA A 52 3.72 -5.92 -1.86
C ALA A 52 5.00 -5.68 -1.02
N TYR A 53 5.56 -4.48 -1.04
CA TYR A 53 6.67 -4.10 -0.17
C TYR A 53 6.24 -4.05 1.30
N LEU A 54 5.13 -3.37 1.59
CA LEU A 54 4.60 -3.25 2.97
C LEU A 54 4.24 -4.61 3.57
N GLU A 55 3.65 -5.52 2.78
CA GLU A 55 3.38 -6.88 3.21
C GLU A 55 4.65 -7.62 3.62
N ARG A 56 5.71 -7.55 2.80
CA ARG A 56 7.01 -8.17 3.14
C ARG A 56 7.67 -7.51 4.34
N TRP A 57 7.52 -6.21 4.47
CA TRP A 57 8.10 -5.45 5.57
C TRP A 57 7.50 -5.82 6.93
N GLN A 58 6.18 -6.05 6.99
CA GLN A 58 5.49 -6.47 8.23
C GLN A 58 5.73 -7.93 8.62
N ARG A 59 6.18 -8.77 7.69
CA ARG A 59 6.38 -10.20 7.96
C ARG A 59 7.86 -10.47 8.19
N GLU A 60 8.22 -10.83 9.42
CA GLU A 60 9.59 -11.21 9.80
C GLU A 60 10.15 -12.35 8.94
N GLU A 61 9.29 -13.24 8.45
CA GLU A 61 9.62 -14.38 7.61
C GLU A 61 10.10 -13.99 6.21
N PHE A 62 9.79 -12.76 5.75
CA PHE A 62 10.13 -12.29 4.43
C PHE A 62 11.38 -11.42 4.43
N LYS A 63 12.32 -11.75 3.55
CA LYS A 63 13.46 -10.87 3.30
C LYS A 63 13.00 -9.61 2.57
N THR A 64 12.94 -8.50 3.27
CA THR A 64 12.69 -7.19 2.65
C THR A 64 13.88 -6.76 1.81
N LYS A 65 13.61 -6.14 0.67
CA LYS A 65 14.62 -5.35 -0.01
C LYS A 65 15.01 -4.17 0.87
N THR A 66 16.26 -3.76 0.84
CA THR A 66 16.78 -2.62 1.58
C THR A 66 16.12 -1.29 1.19
N SER A 67 15.65 -1.14 -0.04
CA SER A 67 14.86 0.02 -0.49
C SER A 67 14.14 -0.26 -1.81
N LEU A 68 13.13 0.54 -2.13
CA LEU A 68 12.47 0.53 -3.44
C LEU A 68 13.23 1.33 -4.50
N GLY A 69 14.17 2.20 -4.08
CA GLY A 69 14.84 3.16 -4.95
C GLY A 69 14.02 4.42 -5.24
N PHE A 70 12.83 4.54 -4.65
CA PHE A 70 11.95 5.70 -4.66
C PHE A 70 11.20 5.76 -3.33
N GLY A 71 10.74 6.94 -2.94
CA GLY A 71 9.86 7.11 -1.80
C GLY A 71 8.41 7.08 -2.22
N VAL A 72 7.54 6.52 -1.40
CA VAL A 72 6.10 6.51 -1.66
C VAL A 72 5.31 6.67 -0.37
N THR A 73 4.28 7.52 -0.41
CA THR A 73 3.30 7.64 0.67
C THR A 73 1.95 7.18 0.15
N VAL A 74 1.36 6.19 0.79
CA VAL A 74 0.00 5.75 0.52
C VAL A 74 -0.92 6.21 1.65
N HIS A 75 -2.03 6.84 1.29
CA HIS A 75 -3.04 7.34 2.20
C HIS A 75 -4.36 6.62 1.92
N TYR A 76 -4.92 5.97 2.93
CA TYR A 76 -6.12 5.15 2.77
C TYR A 76 -6.94 5.08 4.05
N GLN A 77 -8.22 4.71 3.90
CA GLN A 77 -9.14 4.40 4.97
C GLN A 77 -9.35 2.89 5.06
N TRP A 78 -9.41 2.39 6.28
CA TRP A 78 -9.72 0.99 6.59
C TRP A 78 -10.94 0.91 7.49
N ASP A 79 -11.86 0.00 7.17
CA ASP A 79 -13.04 -0.27 7.96
C ASP A 79 -12.80 -1.48 8.86
N LEU A 80 -12.71 -1.24 10.16
CA LEU A 80 -12.44 -2.26 11.18
C LEU A 80 -13.71 -2.98 11.67
N ARG A 81 -14.90 -2.61 11.16
CA ARG A 81 -16.17 -3.20 11.61
C ARG A 81 -16.42 -4.61 11.14
N HIS A 82 -15.79 -5.01 10.03
CA HIS A 82 -16.17 -6.20 9.28
C HIS A 82 -15.39 -7.47 9.65
N ASP A 83 -14.34 -7.37 10.46
CA ASP A 83 -13.55 -8.53 10.84
C ASP A 83 -13.09 -8.40 12.30
N ASN A 84 -12.48 -9.44 12.86
CA ASN A 84 -11.76 -9.39 14.12
C ASN A 84 -10.53 -8.44 14.06
N ASP A 85 -10.49 -7.56 13.09
CA ASP A 85 -9.40 -6.60 12.83
C ASP A 85 -9.14 -5.68 14.03
N ALA A 86 -10.18 -5.28 14.75
CA ALA A 86 -10.03 -4.49 15.98
C ALA A 86 -9.20 -5.21 17.06
N LEU A 87 -9.20 -6.56 17.07
CA LEU A 87 -8.37 -7.36 18.00
C LEU A 87 -6.94 -7.51 17.47
N LEU A 88 -6.76 -7.45 16.14
CA LEU A 88 -5.43 -7.55 15.50
C LEU A 88 -4.67 -6.24 15.57
N TYR A 89 -5.38 -5.11 15.70
CA TYR A 89 -4.78 -3.77 15.70
C TYR A 89 -5.23 -2.95 16.93
N PRO A 90 -4.90 -3.40 18.18
CA PRO A 90 -5.40 -2.78 19.40
C PRO A 90 -4.93 -1.34 19.60
N ASP A 91 -3.80 -0.97 19.00
CA ASP A 91 -3.23 0.37 19.10
C ASP A 91 -3.86 1.38 18.14
N MET A 92 -4.72 0.91 17.24
CA MET A 92 -5.44 1.78 16.33
C MET A 92 -6.66 2.35 17.04
N LEU A 93 -6.64 3.65 17.31
CA LEU A 93 -7.79 4.37 17.83
C LEU A 93 -8.93 4.32 16.82
N ILE A 94 -9.91 3.51 17.11
CA ILE A 94 -11.11 3.35 16.29
C ILE A 94 -11.94 4.63 16.44
N THR A 95 -12.20 5.31 15.33
CA THR A 95 -13.20 6.39 15.32
C THR A 95 -14.57 5.82 15.66
N ARG A 96 -15.53 6.67 16.09
CA ARG A 96 -16.90 6.24 16.42
C ARG A 96 -17.56 5.42 15.30
N ASP A 97 -17.11 5.62 14.06
CA ASP A 97 -17.65 4.97 12.88
C ASP A 97 -16.89 3.67 12.50
N GLY A 98 -15.89 3.25 13.28
CA GLY A 98 -15.09 2.05 13.03
C GLY A 98 -14.15 2.19 11.82
N ILE A 99 -13.96 3.39 11.28
CA ILE A 99 -13.05 3.68 10.18
C ILE A 99 -11.77 4.29 10.74
N VAL A 100 -10.64 3.74 10.34
CA VAL A 100 -9.32 4.31 10.62
C VAL A 100 -8.73 4.91 9.33
N GLU A 101 -8.10 6.06 9.44
CA GLU A 101 -7.42 6.72 8.33
C GLU A 101 -5.90 6.67 8.56
N LEU A 102 -5.19 6.14 7.58
CA LEU A 102 -3.79 5.75 7.67
C LEU A 102 -2.98 6.41 6.56
N LYS A 103 -1.79 6.91 6.91
CA LYS A 103 -0.73 7.24 5.96
C LYS A 103 0.47 6.35 6.24
N VAL A 104 0.89 5.61 5.24
CA VAL A 104 2.10 4.78 5.31
C VAL A 104 3.10 5.31 4.30
N THR A 105 4.26 5.73 4.80
CA THR A 105 5.34 6.27 3.99
C THR A 105 6.49 5.28 3.96
N ILE A 106 6.92 4.90 2.77
CA ILE A 106 8.18 4.19 2.53
C ILE A 106 9.19 5.24 2.12
N GLU A 107 10.22 5.43 2.91
CA GLU A 107 11.28 6.37 2.64
C GLU A 107 12.28 5.82 1.59
N LEU A 108 13.10 6.70 1.03
CA LEU A 108 14.13 6.32 0.04
C LEU A 108 15.13 5.29 0.57
N ASN A 109 15.42 5.31 1.86
CA ASN A 109 16.29 4.34 2.54
C ASN A 109 15.60 3.01 2.86
N GLY A 110 14.28 2.92 2.65
CA GLY A 110 13.47 1.74 2.91
C GLY A 110 12.77 1.73 4.28
N ASP A 111 12.98 2.77 5.10
CA ASP A 111 12.26 2.90 6.37
C ASP A 111 10.76 3.12 6.12
N VAL A 112 9.94 2.57 6.99
CA VAL A 112 8.49 2.71 6.93
C VAL A 112 8.01 3.53 8.10
N VAL A 113 7.28 4.60 7.80
CA VAL A 113 6.66 5.49 8.79
C VAL A 113 5.15 5.35 8.70
N LEU A 114 4.52 5.02 9.82
CA LEU A 114 3.07 4.93 9.96
C LEU A 114 2.53 6.18 10.65
N SER A 115 1.51 6.79 10.08
CA SER A 115 0.74 7.86 10.72
C SER A 115 -0.74 7.51 10.70
N ILE A 116 -1.39 7.67 11.84
CA ILE A 116 -2.82 7.43 12.03
C ILE A 116 -3.50 8.76 12.31
N ARG A 117 -4.66 8.98 11.71
CA ARG A 117 -5.48 10.16 11.99
C ARG A 117 -6.33 9.92 13.22
N ASN A 118 -6.17 10.79 14.20
CA ASN A 118 -7.01 10.83 15.40
C ASN A 118 -7.75 12.18 15.44
N ALA A 119 -9.05 12.17 15.20
CA ALA A 119 -9.86 13.37 15.00
C ALA A 119 -9.28 14.24 13.87
N ASP A 120 -8.71 15.39 14.20
CA ASP A 120 -8.13 16.33 13.23
C ASP A 120 -6.59 16.31 13.18
N GLU A 121 -5.94 15.48 14.01
CA GLU A 121 -4.49 15.43 14.11
C GLU A 121 -3.91 14.10 13.59
N TRP A 122 -2.73 14.17 12.98
CA TRP A 122 -1.95 13.01 12.59
C TRP A 122 -0.97 12.64 13.70
N ARG A 123 -1.07 11.40 14.17
CA ARG A 123 -0.09 10.83 15.10
C ARG A 123 0.81 9.86 14.34
N THR A 124 2.11 10.10 14.39
CA THR A 124 3.10 9.16 13.87
C THR A 124 3.38 8.08 14.91
N LEU A 125 3.39 6.83 14.46
CA LEU A 125 3.75 5.65 15.24
C LEU A 125 5.05 5.07 14.72
N GLU A 126 5.83 4.46 15.59
CA GLU A 126 6.98 3.68 15.18
C GLU A 126 6.49 2.40 14.51
N ALA A 127 6.63 2.34 13.19
CA ALA A 127 6.02 1.29 12.39
C ALA A 127 6.58 -0.12 12.70
N GLY A 128 7.78 -0.22 13.29
CA GLY A 128 8.37 -1.50 13.71
C GLY A 128 7.68 -2.14 14.92
N GLU A 129 6.94 -1.37 15.72
CA GLU A 129 6.25 -1.83 16.92
C GLU A 129 4.76 -2.11 16.67
N HIS A 130 4.22 -1.63 15.55
CA HIS A 130 2.79 -1.68 15.27
C HIS A 130 2.48 -2.35 13.94
N GLN A 131 1.64 -3.36 13.98
CA GLN A 131 1.01 -3.90 12.77
C GLN A 131 -0.10 -2.97 12.30
N PHE A 132 -0.28 -2.88 10.99
CA PHE A 132 -1.35 -2.09 10.37
C PHE A 132 -2.00 -2.86 9.22
N PRO A 133 -3.28 -2.60 8.92
CA PRO A 133 -3.99 -3.36 7.91
C PRO A 133 -3.46 -3.08 6.50
N ILE A 134 -3.12 -4.15 5.78
CA ILE A 134 -2.66 -4.12 4.39
C ILE A 134 -3.68 -4.84 3.52
N PRO A 135 -4.15 -4.24 2.41
CA PRO A 135 -5.11 -4.87 1.54
C PRO A 135 -4.49 -6.06 0.78
N VAL A 136 -5.30 -7.06 0.53
CA VAL A 136 -4.99 -8.05 -0.51
C VAL A 136 -5.16 -7.38 -1.86
N VAL A 137 -4.08 -7.25 -2.61
CA VAL A 137 -4.09 -6.65 -3.95
C VAL A 137 -4.17 -7.75 -4.99
N VAL A 138 -5.23 -7.75 -5.79
CA VAL A 138 -5.41 -8.67 -6.91
C VAL A 138 -5.34 -7.89 -8.21
N GLY A 139 -4.38 -8.22 -9.06
CA GLY A 139 -4.22 -7.63 -10.39
C GLY A 139 -4.74 -8.57 -11.47
N TYR A 140 -5.57 -8.03 -12.37
CA TYR A 140 -5.97 -8.70 -13.62
C TYR A 140 -5.51 -7.88 -14.82
N ALA A 141 -4.85 -8.52 -15.77
CA ALA A 141 -4.48 -7.91 -17.04
C ALA A 141 -4.97 -8.79 -18.20
N SER A 142 -5.68 -8.20 -19.16
CA SER A 142 -5.99 -8.85 -20.42
C SER A 142 -4.75 -8.83 -21.31
N GLY A 143 -4.17 -10.01 -21.58
CA GLY A 143 -2.98 -10.17 -22.43
C GLY A 143 -1.70 -10.50 -21.67
N LEU A 144 -0.59 -10.63 -22.39
CA LEU A 144 0.74 -10.97 -21.88
C LEU A 144 1.40 -9.77 -21.15
N ASN A 145 0.77 -9.26 -20.10
CA ASN A 145 1.36 -8.17 -19.33
C ASN A 145 2.09 -8.72 -18.10
N GLU A 146 3.28 -9.28 -18.31
CA GLU A 146 4.13 -9.87 -17.26
C GLU A 146 4.52 -8.88 -16.16
N ASN A 147 4.47 -7.58 -16.44
CA ASN A 147 4.93 -6.55 -15.51
C ASN A 147 4.02 -6.44 -14.26
N LEU A 148 2.69 -6.55 -14.41
CA LEU A 148 1.79 -6.58 -13.26
C LEU A 148 1.97 -7.84 -12.41
N GLN A 149 2.32 -8.96 -13.03
CA GLN A 149 2.49 -10.23 -12.31
C GLN A 149 3.76 -10.25 -11.46
N ARG A 150 4.83 -9.55 -11.86
CA ARG A 150 6.14 -9.62 -11.18
C ARG A 150 6.10 -9.18 -9.72
N SER A 151 5.35 -8.14 -9.39
CA SER A 151 5.25 -7.63 -8.01
C SER A 151 4.59 -8.65 -7.08
N PHE A 152 3.60 -9.40 -7.60
CA PHE A 152 2.86 -10.40 -6.84
C PHE A 152 3.55 -11.76 -6.82
N MET A 153 4.23 -12.15 -7.89
CA MET A 153 4.96 -13.42 -7.98
C MET A 153 6.06 -13.55 -6.93
N LYS A 154 6.75 -12.46 -6.59
CA LYS A 154 7.80 -12.48 -5.56
C LYS A 154 7.25 -12.87 -4.18
N ASN A 155 6.09 -12.32 -3.81
CA ASN A 155 5.45 -12.66 -2.54
C ASN A 155 4.93 -14.10 -2.53
N ALA A 156 4.36 -14.56 -3.65
CA ALA A 156 3.89 -15.93 -3.79
C ALA A 156 5.03 -16.94 -3.64
N VAL A 157 6.17 -16.74 -4.29
CA VAL A 157 7.33 -17.62 -4.20
C VAL A 157 7.85 -17.68 -2.76
N GLN A 158 8.01 -16.55 -2.08
CA GLN A 158 8.44 -16.51 -0.67
C GLN A 158 7.43 -17.22 0.24
N HIS A 159 6.14 -17.08 -0.02
CA HIS A 159 5.10 -17.76 0.73
C HIS A 159 5.16 -19.29 0.58
N PHE A 160 5.52 -19.79 -0.59
CA PHE A 160 5.71 -21.23 -0.83
C PHE A 160 7.00 -21.76 -0.18
N GLU A 161 8.07 -20.97 -0.11
CA GLU A 161 9.31 -21.37 0.54
C GLU A 161 9.15 -21.48 2.06
N VAL A 162 8.45 -20.56 2.70
CA VAL A 162 8.18 -20.56 4.15
C VAL A 162 7.30 -21.74 4.58
N ARG A 163 6.38 -22.22 3.73
CA ARG A 163 5.55 -23.40 4.04
C ARG A 163 6.24 -24.73 3.85
N ARG A 164 7.47 -24.77 3.35
CA ARG A 164 8.26 -26.00 3.14
C ARG A 164 9.23 -26.32 4.28
N VAL A 165 9.30 -25.48 5.29
CA VAL A 165 10.01 -25.71 6.56
C VAL A 165 8.98 -26.04 7.62
#